data_d032430e0b71bc80e4ac80ee63b548c5
#
_entry.id   d032430e0b71bc80e4ac80ee63b548c5
#
_cell.length_a   1.000
_cell.length_b   1.000
_cell.length_c   1.000
_cell.angle_alpha   90.00
_cell.angle_beta   90.00
_cell.angle_gamma   90.00
#
_symmetry.space_group_name_H-M   'P 1'
#
loop_
_entity.id
_entity.type
_entity.pdbx_description
1 polymer ?
#
loop_
_entity_poly.entity_id
_entity_poly.type
_entity_poly.pdbx_seq_one_letter_code
_entity_poly.pdbx_strand_id
1 'polypeptide(L)'
;MFLKSLEVFGFKSFADRTHIEFADGVTALLGPNGCGKSNVVDAVKWVLGEQSAKNMRAESMEDVIFNGTQSRKALNVAEVTLTISNEQGLLPLDISEITIKRRLYRSGESEYWINGTQAKLKNVRELFWDT
;
A
#
# COMPACT_ATOMS: atom_id res chain seq x y z
N MET A 1 -5.90 -13.55 8.95
CA MET A 1 -5.54 -12.79 7.74
C MET A 1 -4.05 -12.59 7.68
N PHE A 2 -3.43 -13.02 6.61
CA PHE A 2 -1.98 -12.89 6.45
C PHE A 2 -1.64 -12.02 5.26
N LEU A 3 -0.68 -11.12 5.44
CA LEU A 3 -0.10 -10.39 4.32
C LEU A 3 0.82 -11.33 3.56
N LYS A 4 0.59 -11.50 2.27
CA LYS A 4 1.41 -12.39 1.44
C LYS A 4 2.51 -11.63 0.73
N SER A 5 2.18 -10.57 0.04
CA SER A 5 3.16 -9.82 -0.71
C SER A 5 2.72 -8.37 -0.89
N LEU A 6 3.70 -7.53 -1.20
CA LEU A 6 3.50 -6.11 -1.46
C LEU A 6 4.30 -5.74 -2.70
N GLU A 7 3.66 -5.03 -3.62
CA GLU A 7 4.34 -4.42 -4.75
C GLU A 7 4.26 -2.92 -4.61
N VAL A 8 5.39 -2.25 -4.71
CA VAL A 8 5.48 -0.81 -4.48
C VAL A 8 6.20 -0.16 -5.66
N PHE A 9 5.63 0.91 -6.17
CA PHE A 9 6.27 1.71 -7.23
C PHE A 9 5.98 3.18 -7.00
N GLY A 10 7.05 3.98 -6.99
CA GLY A 10 6.90 5.42 -6.87
C GLY A 10 6.42 5.92 -5.52
N PHE A 11 6.39 5.07 -4.51
CA PHE A 11 5.93 5.42 -3.17
C PHE A 11 7.13 5.71 -2.28
N LYS A 12 7.23 6.95 -1.78
CA LYS A 12 8.31 7.42 -0.91
C LYS A 12 9.68 7.12 -1.51
N SER A 13 10.48 6.23 -0.90
CA SER A 13 11.82 5.93 -1.38
C SER A 13 11.85 4.88 -2.50
N PHE A 14 10.71 4.27 -2.82
CA PHE A 14 10.66 3.21 -3.83
C PHE A 14 10.48 3.79 -5.23
N ALA A 15 11.58 4.24 -5.82
CA ALA A 15 11.55 4.81 -7.18
C ALA A 15 11.31 3.73 -8.24
N ASP A 16 11.81 2.52 -8.01
CA ASP A 16 11.64 1.39 -8.92
C ASP A 16 10.58 0.44 -8.39
N ARG A 17 9.94 -0.31 -9.30
CA ARG A 17 8.96 -1.31 -8.91
C ARG A 17 9.66 -2.37 -8.04
N THR A 18 9.18 -2.52 -6.83
CA THR A 18 9.78 -3.39 -5.82
C THR A 18 8.75 -4.40 -5.35
N HIS A 19 9.12 -5.68 -5.33
CA HIS A 19 8.26 -6.75 -4.86
C HIS A 19 8.81 -7.28 -3.54
N ILE A 20 7.94 -7.34 -2.51
CA ILE A 20 8.29 -7.79 -1.19
C ILE A 20 7.38 -8.95 -0.81
N GLU A 21 7.95 -10.08 -0.44
CA GLU A 21 7.18 -11.21 0.06
C GLU A 21 7.32 -11.30 1.59
N PHE A 22 6.20 -11.55 2.25
CA PHE A 22 6.17 -11.67 3.70
C PHE A 22 6.19 -13.16 4.07
N ALA A 23 7.35 -13.65 4.51
CA ALA A 23 7.55 -15.07 4.75
C ALA A 23 6.60 -15.60 5.84
N ASP A 24 6.45 -14.88 6.94
CA ASP A 24 5.62 -15.29 8.07
C ASP A 24 4.62 -14.22 8.45
N GLY A 25 4.00 -13.61 7.45
CA GLY A 25 3.02 -12.55 7.65
C GLY A 25 3.67 -11.28 8.16
N VAL A 26 2.97 -10.61 9.09
CA VAL A 26 3.34 -9.26 9.51
C VAL A 26 4.60 -9.20 10.36
N THR A 27 5.06 -10.33 10.87
CA THR A 27 6.21 -10.34 11.77
C THR A 27 7.44 -9.69 11.16
N ALA A 28 7.62 -9.83 9.87
CA ALA A 28 8.75 -9.24 9.16
C ALA A 28 8.75 -7.69 9.24
N LEU A 29 7.59 -7.08 9.39
CA LEU A 29 7.48 -5.62 9.47
C LEU A 29 7.86 -5.09 10.85
N LEU A 30 7.89 -5.95 11.86
CA LEU A 30 8.16 -5.57 13.24
C LEU A 30 9.61 -5.80 13.64
N GLY A 31 10.44 -6.33 12.73
CA GLY A 31 11.85 -6.58 13.01
C GLY A 31 12.67 -5.30 13.18
N PRO A 32 13.98 -5.44 13.48
CA PRO A 32 14.85 -4.28 13.68
C PRO A 32 14.81 -3.33 12.50
N ASN A 33 14.93 -2.05 12.77
CA ASN A 33 14.81 -1.03 11.77
C ASN A 33 15.87 -1.14 10.67
N GLY A 34 15.43 -1.43 9.46
CA GLY A 34 16.18 -1.15 8.27
C GLY A 34 15.65 0.14 7.66
N CYS A 35 16.41 0.75 6.77
CA CYS A 35 16.03 2.03 6.17
C CYS A 35 14.71 2.00 5.40
N GLY A 36 14.28 0.82 4.93
CA GLY A 36 13.05 0.69 4.18
C GLY A 36 11.82 0.28 4.98
N LYS A 37 12.00 -0.15 6.22
CA LYS A 37 10.87 -0.74 6.97
C LYS A 37 9.74 0.22 7.27
N SER A 38 10.06 1.46 7.65
CA SER A 38 9.03 2.48 7.90
C SER A 38 8.21 2.74 6.66
N ASN A 39 8.87 2.79 5.50
CA ASN A 39 8.17 3.04 4.23
C ASN A 39 7.35 1.84 3.79
N VAL A 40 7.75 0.63 4.12
CA VAL A 40 6.96 -0.58 3.86
C VAL A 40 5.69 -0.56 4.71
N VAL A 41 5.81 -0.25 5.99
CA VAL A 41 4.65 -0.14 6.89
C VAL A 41 3.71 0.94 6.39
N ASP A 42 4.25 2.09 5.99
CA ASP A 42 3.42 3.17 5.46
C ASP A 42 2.70 2.74 4.18
N ALA A 43 3.35 1.98 3.31
CA ALA A 43 2.71 1.48 2.09
C ALA A 43 1.54 0.56 2.41
N VAL A 44 1.69 -0.32 3.39
CA VAL A 44 0.61 -1.21 3.82
C VAL A 44 -0.56 -0.41 4.36
N LYS A 45 -0.31 0.53 5.25
CA LYS A 45 -1.36 1.40 5.80
C LYS A 45 -2.07 2.17 4.71
N TRP A 46 -1.30 2.70 3.78
CA TRP A 46 -1.82 3.55 2.71
C TRP A 46 -2.76 2.77 1.79
N VAL A 47 -2.35 1.58 1.34
CA VAL A 47 -3.16 0.79 0.42
C VAL A 47 -4.43 0.27 1.10
N LEU A 48 -4.40 0.09 2.42
CA LEU A 48 -5.57 -0.33 3.18
C LEU A 48 -6.56 0.81 3.46
N GLY A 49 -6.28 2.00 2.97
CA GLY A 49 -7.25 3.08 3.00
C GLY A 49 -6.89 4.27 3.89
N GLU A 50 -5.63 4.41 4.31
CA GLU A 50 -5.25 5.55 5.13
C GLU A 50 -5.45 6.85 4.35
N GLN A 51 -6.15 7.80 4.94
CA GLN A 51 -6.46 9.10 4.34
C GLN A 51 -5.66 10.24 4.94
N SER A 52 -5.00 10.03 6.08
CA SER A 52 -4.28 11.08 6.77
C SER A 52 -2.84 11.16 6.29
N ALA A 53 -2.46 12.30 5.71
CA ALA A 53 -1.08 12.54 5.32
C ALA A 53 -0.17 12.51 6.54
N LYS A 54 -0.64 13.01 7.68
CA LYS A 54 0.12 13.01 8.92
C LYS A 54 0.49 11.60 9.36
N ASN A 55 -0.45 10.65 9.24
CA ASN A 55 -0.20 9.26 9.59
C ASN A 55 0.77 8.59 8.60
N MET A 56 0.97 9.19 7.44
CA MET A 56 1.95 8.77 6.46
C MET A 56 3.28 9.51 6.60
N ARG A 57 3.42 10.34 7.65
CA ARG A 57 4.59 11.18 7.88
C ARG A 57 4.87 12.10 6.69
N ALA A 58 3.80 12.70 6.15
CA ALA A 58 3.83 13.59 5.01
C ALA A 58 3.02 14.84 5.31
N GLU A 59 3.33 15.95 4.65
CA GLU A 59 2.58 17.20 4.81
C GLU A 59 1.29 17.16 4.02
N SER A 60 1.33 16.58 2.83
CA SER A 60 0.14 16.35 2.00
C SER A 60 0.21 14.93 1.45
N MET A 61 -0.94 14.43 0.96
CA MET A 61 -0.97 13.06 0.46
C MET A 61 -0.08 12.88 -0.78
N GLU A 62 0.07 13.90 -1.61
CA GLU A 62 0.94 13.84 -2.78
C GLU A 62 2.41 13.67 -2.41
N ASP A 63 2.79 13.99 -1.19
CA ASP A 63 4.16 13.82 -0.71
C ASP A 63 4.58 12.37 -0.54
N VAL A 64 3.63 11.42 -0.62
CA VAL A 64 3.99 10.01 -0.62
C VAL A 64 4.59 9.59 -1.97
N ILE A 65 4.41 10.38 -3.02
CA ILE A 65 4.98 10.08 -4.33
C ILE A 65 6.49 10.39 -4.31
N PHE A 66 7.29 9.50 -4.90
CA PHE A 66 8.73 9.68 -4.96
C PHE A 66 9.10 11.05 -5.54
N ASN A 67 9.82 11.86 -4.79
CA ASN A 67 10.14 13.24 -5.14
C ASN A 67 11.49 13.43 -5.84
N GLY A 68 12.18 12.34 -6.11
CA GLY A 68 13.45 12.43 -6.79
C GLY A 68 14.64 12.50 -5.85
N THR A 69 15.80 12.32 -6.43
CA THR A 69 17.10 12.46 -5.78
C THR A 69 18.02 13.19 -6.75
N GLN A 70 19.29 13.34 -6.38
CA GLN A 70 20.26 13.96 -7.29
C GLN A 70 20.42 13.17 -8.59
N SER A 71 20.22 11.85 -8.53
CA SER A 71 20.43 10.98 -9.69
C SER A 71 19.14 10.51 -10.36
N ARG A 72 17.98 10.76 -9.75
CA ARG A 72 16.70 10.28 -10.27
C ARG A 72 15.66 11.39 -10.25
N LYS A 73 14.88 11.47 -11.32
CA LYS A 73 13.81 12.45 -11.42
C LYS A 73 12.63 12.06 -10.54
N ALA A 74 11.89 13.04 -10.08
CA ALA A 74 10.62 12.81 -9.38
C ALA A 74 9.64 12.07 -10.30
N LEU A 75 8.81 11.22 -9.71
CA LEU A 75 7.76 10.52 -10.44
C LEU A 75 6.44 11.27 -10.30
N ASN A 76 5.47 10.92 -11.14
CA ASN A 76 4.15 11.54 -11.13
C ASN A 76 3.06 10.64 -10.57
N VAL A 77 3.43 9.45 -10.11
CA VAL A 77 2.48 8.45 -9.64
C VAL A 77 3.13 7.59 -8.57
N ALA A 78 2.31 7.22 -7.56
CA ALA A 78 2.66 6.20 -6.59
C ALA A 78 1.64 5.08 -6.71
N GLU A 79 2.09 3.83 -6.64
CA GLU A 79 1.22 2.67 -6.78
C GLU A 79 1.67 1.60 -5.79
N VAL A 80 0.71 1.07 -5.03
CA VAL A 80 0.96 -0.02 -4.08
C VAL A 80 -0.09 -1.09 -4.31
N THR A 81 0.36 -2.34 -4.39
CA THR A 81 -0.52 -3.52 -4.50
C THR A 81 -0.21 -4.45 -3.34
N LEU A 82 -1.22 -4.75 -2.54
CA LEU A 82 -1.09 -5.65 -1.40
C LEU A 82 -1.89 -6.91 -1.68
N THR A 83 -1.25 -8.05 -1.51
CA THR A 83 -1.91 -9.36 -1.61
C THR A 83 -2.05 -9.95 -0.22
N ILE A 84 -3.28 -10.35 0.12
CA ILE A 84 -3.65 -10.83 1.44
C ILE A 84 -4.25 -12.22 1.31
N SER A 85 -3.84 -13.14 2.20
CA SER A 85 -4.48 -14.44 2.30
C SER A 85 -5.77 -14.30 3.12
N ASN A 86 -6.86 -14.84 2.60
CA ASN A 86 -8.16 -14.87 3.27
C ASN A 86 -8.61 -16.32 3.48
N GLU A 87 -7.67 -17.26 3.59
CA GLU A 87 -7.99 -18.68 3.73
C GLU A 87 -8.83 -18.97 4.97
N GLN A 88 -8.72 -18.15 6.01
CA GLN A 88 -9.49 -18.31 7.23
C GLN A 88 -10.86 -17.63 7.18
N GLY A 89 -11.18 -16.98 6.08
CA GLY A 89 -12.49 -16.35 5.89
C GLY A 89 -12.75 -15.15 6.80
N LEU A 90 -11.72 -14.48 7.27
CA LEU A 90 -11.87 -13.33 8.18
C LEU A 90 -12.42 -12.09 7.48
N LEU A 91 -12.24 -11.98 6.18
CA LEU A 91 -12.82 -10.89 5.39
C LEU A 91 -14.14 -11.36 4.79
N PRO A 92 -15.09 -10.44 4.59
CA PRO A 92 -16.44 -10.79 4.13
C PRO A 92 -16.51 -11.07 2.63
N LEU A 93 -15.56 -11.85 2.13
CA LEU A 93 -15.51 -12.26 0.73
C LEU A 93 -15.24 -13.76 0.67
N ASP A 94 -15.87 -14.44 -0.28
CA ASP A 94 -15.77 -15.89 -0.45
C ASP A 94 -14.63 -16.22 -1.42
N ILE A 95 -13.43 -15.72 -1.10
CA ILE A 95 -12.22 -15.96 -1.89
C ILE A 95 -11.05 -16.15 -0.94
N SER A 96 -10.09 -16.97 -1.37
CA SER A 96 -8.94 -17.33 -0.54
C SER A 96 -7.83 -16.27 -0.56
N GLU A 97 -7.81 -15.40 -1.56
CA GLU A 97 -6.77 -14.39 -1.70
C GLU A 97 -7.40 -13.10 -2.22
N ILE A 98 -7.01 -11.98 -1.61
CA ILE A 98 -7.52 -10.67 -1.99
C ILE A 98 -6.35 -9.76 -2.35
N THR A 99 -6.47 -9.09 -3.48
CA THR A 99 -5.48 -8.12 -3.95
C THR A 99 -6.11 -6.74 -3.91
N ILE A 100 -5.47 -5.82 -3.18
CA ILE A 100 -5.89 -4.43 -3.08
C ILE A 100 -4.82 -3.57 -3.71
N LYS A 101 -5.22 -2.66 -4.60
CA LYS A 101 -4.30 -1.77 -5.29
C LYS A 101 -4.76 -0.34 -5.12
N ARG A 102 -3.83 0.56 -4.85
CA ARG A 102 -4.10 2.00 -4.79
C ARG A 102 -3.07 2.72 -5.64
N ARG A 103 -3.56 3.70 -6.40
CA ARG A 103 -2.71 4.56 -7.22
C ARG A 103 -3.06 6.00 -6.96
N LEU A 104 -2.04 6.83 -6.76
CA LEU A 104 -2.20 8.27 -6.57
C LEU A 104 -1.35 8.99 -7.61
N TYR A 105 -1.98 9.91 -8.33
CA TYR A 105 -1.31 10.76 -9.29
C TYR A 105 -0.91 12.07 -8.64
N ARG A 106 0.14 12.70 -9.15
CA ARG A 106 0.60 13.98 -8.60
C ARG A 106 -0.47 15.08 -8.73
N SER A 107 -1.39 14.92 -9.67
CA SER A 107 -2.54 15.81 -9.79
C SER A 107 -3.50 15.73 -8.61
N GLY A 108 -3.36 14.73 -7.74
CA GLY A 108 -4.23 14.49 -6.59
C GLY A 108 -5.30 13.43 -6.84
N GLU A 109 -5.44 12.93 -8.06
CA GLU A 109 -6.41 11.88 -8.36
C GLU A 109 -5.95 10.55 -7.77
N SER A 110 -6.88 9.80 -7.19
CA SER A 110 -6.63 8.48 -6.62
C SER A 110 -7.54 7.45 -7.26
N GLU A 111 -7.00 6.24 -7.41
CA GLU A 111 -7.77 5.10 -7.90
C GLU A 111 -7.52 3.90 -7.00
N TYR A 112 -8.52 3.04 -6.87
CA TYR A 112 -8.46 1.83 -6.05
C TYR A 112 -9.00 0.65 -6.83
N TRP A 113 -8.43 -0.53 -6.59
CA TRP A 113 -8.92 -1.78 -7.19
C TRP A 113 -8.96 -2.87 -6.12
N ILE A 114 -9.97 -3.72 -6.19
CA ILE A 114 -10.10 -4.92 -5.38
C ILE A 114 -10.20 -6.08 -6.36
N ASN A 115 -9.21 -6.97 -6.33
CA ASN A 115 -9.11 -8.13 -7.24
C ASN A 115 -9.24 -7.73 -8.71
N GLY A 116 -8.59 -6.63 -9.08
CA GLY A 116 -8.57 -6.16 -10.46
C GLY A 116 -9.79 -5.36 -10.89
N THR A 117 -10.80 -5.24 -10.03
CA THR A 117 -12.00 -4.46 -10.31
C THR A 117 -11.89 -3.10 -9.63
N GLN A 118 -12.10 -2.05 -10.40
CA GLN A 118 -12.01 -0.69 -9.84
C GLN A 118 -13.02 -0.51 -8.73
N ALA A 119 -12.59 0.10 -7.64
CA ALA A 119 -13.40 0.29 -6.45
C ALA A 119 -13.24 1.71 -5.92
N LYS A 120 -13.99 2.04 -4.88
CA LYS A 120 -13.87 3.32 -4.19
C LYS A 120 -13.18 3.12 -2.86
N LEU A 121 -12.58 4.18 -2.33
CA LEU A 121 -11.98 4.15 -1.00
C LEU A 121 -12.94 3.58 0.04
N LYS A 122 -14.21 3.96 -0.04
CA LYS A 122 -15.27 3.44 0.85
C LYS A 122 -15.30 1.93 0.85
N ASN A 123 -15.19 1.29 -0.32
CA ASN A 123 -15.24 -0.17 -0.42
C ASN A 123 -14.04 -0.82 0.28
N VAL A 124 -12.85 -0.23 0.11
CA VAL A 124 -11.64 -0.73 0.77
C VAL A 124 -11.78 -0.61 2.28
N ARG A 125 -12.23 0.55 2.76
CA ARG A 125 -12.38 0.78 4.19
C ARG A 125 -13.41 -0.15 4.83
N GLU A 126 -14.50 -0.44 4.12
CA GLU A 126 -15.51 -1.37 4.62
C GLU A 126 -14.93 -2.78 4.84
N LEU A 127 -13.99 -3.20 4.00
CA LEU A 127 -13.35 -4.51 4.17
C LEU A 127 -12.46 -4.59 5.40
N PHE A 128 -11.73 -3.52 5.73
CA PHE A 128 -10.66 -3.59 6.71
C PHE A 128 -10.88 -2.76 7.96
N TRP A 129 -11.65 -1.69 7.90
CA TRP A 129 -11.79 -0.75 9.01
C TRP A 129 -13.13 -0.83 9.72
N ASP A 130 -14.17 -1.31 9.03
CA ASP A 130 -15.52 -1.35 9.58
C ASP A 130 -15.96 -2.74 10.02
N THR A 131 -15.05 -3.68 10.08
CA THR A 131 -15.33 -5.05 10.51
C THR A 131 -14.93 -5.30 11.95
#